data_42d27a720ef334ce6c1046ca1591faee
#
_entry.id   42d27a720ef334ce6c1046ca1591faee
#
_cell.length_a   1.000
_cell.length_b   1.000
_cell.length_c   1.000
_cell.angle_alpha   90.00
_cell.angle_beta   90.00
_cell.angle_gamma   90.00
#
_symmetry.space_group_name_H-M   'P 1'
#
loop_
_entity.id
_entity.type
_entity.pdbx_description
1 polymer ?
#
loop_
_entity_poly.entity_id
_entity_poly.type
_entity_poly.pdbx_seq_one_letter_code
_entity_poly.pdbx_strand_id
1 'polypeptide(L)'
;MSERKLTEQKIEAFHQYLIREEKSTATVEKYLRDVRAFMVYVGEKSVTKDVVMEYKKHLQEENYAVRSINSMLASLNSFLIYIGWSDCKVKSTKLQRCVYCAEEKELTKAEYERLLKAAEKNEQLRLVMQTICSTGIRVSELKFFTVEAVSHGEVVVNCKAKIRTI
;
A
#
# COMPACT_ATOMS: atom_id res chain seq x y z
N MET A 1 -5.01 27.75 24.50
CA MET A 1 -4.83 26.87 23.30
C MET A 1 -5.98 25.89 23.32
N SER A 2 -6.79 25.82 22.27
CA SER A 2 -7.91 24.87 22.24
C SER A 2 -7.39 23.44 22.24
N GLU A 3 -7.96 22.60 23.07
CA GLU A 3 -7.59 21.20 23.22
C GLU A 3 -7.91 20.44 21.93
N ARG A 4 -6.89 19.88 21.26
CA ARG A 4 -7.00 19.18 19.97
C ARG A 4 -7.28 17.70 20.22
N LYS A 5 -8.55 17.34 20.41
CA LYS A 5 -8.98 15.95 20.58
C LYS A 5 -9.39 15.31 19.27
N LEU A 6 -8.95 14.07 19.05
CA LEU A 6 -9.47 13.21 17.99
C LEU A 6 -10.84 12.67 18.40
N THR A 7 -11.75 12.63 17.43
CA THR A 7 -13.08 12.06 17.59
C THR A 7 -13.44 11.24 16.36
N GLU A 8 -14.28 10.21 16.55
CA GLU A 8 -14.77 9.40 15.42
C GLU A 8 -15.53 10.26 14.39
N GLN A 9 -16.21 11.33 14.84
CA GLN A 9 -16.87 12.28 13.93
C GLN A 9 -15.90 12.94 12.95
N LYS A 10 -14.69 13.30 13.39
CA LYS A 10 -13.65 13.85 12.49
C LYS A 10 -13.14 12.81 11.50
N ILE A 11 -13.05 11.55 11.91
CA ILE A 11 -12.66 10.43 11.03
C ILE A 11 -13.74 10.18 9.99
N GLU A 12 -15.02 10.20 10.38
CA GLU A 12 -16.13 10.04 9.45
C GLU A 12 -16.22 11.22 8.46
N ALA A 13 -16.01 12.45 8.92
CA ALA A 13 -15.93 13.60 8.03
C ALA A 13 -14.77 13.50 7.03
N PHE A 14 -13.62 12.95 7.47
CA PHE A 14 -12.48 12.66 6.58
C PHE A 14 -12.79 11.55 5.58
N HIS A 15 -13.53 10.52 5.98
CA HIS A 15 -14.03 9.48 5.08
C HIS A 15 -14.84 10.09 3.93
N GLN A 16 -15.82 10.93 4.23
CA GLN A 16 -16.63 11.60 3.23
C GLN A 16 -15.79 12.53 2.33
N TYR A 17 -14.79 13.20 2.89
CA TYR A 17 -13.84 13.99 2.12
C TYR A 17 -13.05 13.13 1.13
N LEU A 18 -12.50 11.96 1.56
CA LEU A 18 -11.75 11.08 0.68
C LEU A 18 -12.59 10.53 -0.49
N ILE A 19 -13.88 10.29 -0.26
CA ILE A 19 -14.83 9.88 -1.30
C ILE A 19 -15.03 11.02 -2.31
N ARG A 20 -15.23 12.25 -1.84
CA ARG A 20 -15.37 13.45 -2.71
C ARG A 20 -14.11 13.73 -3.53
N GLU A 21 -12.94 13.41 -2.98
CA GLU A 21 -11.65 13.47 -3.67
C GLU A 21 -11.43 12.28 -4.63
N GLU A 22 -12.46 11.48 -4.89
CA GLU A 22 -12.44 10.34 -5.82
C GLU A 22 -11.30 9.34 -5.54
N LYS A 23 -10.92 9.18 -4.27
CA LYS A 23 -9.91 8.18 -3.89
C LYS A 23 -10.46 6.76 -4.07
N SER A 24 -9.63 5.83 -4.55
CA SER A 24 -10.03 4.42 -4.67
C SER A 24 -10.41 3.84 -3.30
N THR A 25 -11.37 2.91 -3.28
CA THR A 25 -11.86 2.23 -2.06
C THR A 25 -10.70 1.71 -1.21
N ALA A 26 -9.72 1.03 -1.81
CA ALA A 26 -8.54 0.53 -1.11
C ALA A 26 -7.70 1.66 -0.46
N THR A 27 -7.64 2.85 -1.07
CA THR A 27 -6.95 4.01 -0.50
C THR A 27 -7.74 4.58 0.68
N VAL A 28 -9.06 4.69 0.54
CA VAL A 28 -9.95 5.17 1.61
C VAL A 28 -9.84 4.26 2.84
N GLU A 29 -10.04 2.96 2.67
CA GLU A 29 -9.95 1.96 3.74
C GLU A 29 -8.58 2.01 4.46
N LYS A 30 -7.50 2.08 3.67
CA LYS A 30 -6.15 2.19 4.22
C LYS A 30 -5.99 3.46 5.07
N TYR A 31 -6.42 4.61 4.56
CA TYR A 31 -6.26 5.88 5.26
C TYR A 31 -7.04 5.89 6.57
N LEU A 32 -8.28 5.41 6.56
CA LEU A 32 -9.10 5.31 7.76
C LEU A 32 -8.51 4.36 8.80
N ARG A 33 -8.01 3.19 8.37
CA ARG A 33 -7.33 2.24 9.24
C ARG A 33 -6.13 2.87 9.94
N ASP A 34 -5.28 3.57 9.18
CA ASP A 34 -4.06 4.17 9.72
C ASP A 34 -4.39 5.33 10.69
N VAL A 35 -5.42 6.14 10.40
CA VAL A 35 -5.87 7.23 11.28
C VAL A 35 -6.51 6.67 12.55
N ARG A 36 -7.30 5.60 12.47
CA ARG A 36 -7.87 4.93 13.66
C ARG A 36 -6.79 4.33 14.55
N ALA A 37 -5.74 3.72 13.96
CA ALA A 37 -4.60 3.24 14.72
C ALA A 37 -3.91 4.37 15.51
N PHE A 38 -3.75 5.54 14.89
CA PHE A 38 -3.24 6.72 15.58
C PHE A 38 -4.19 7.21 16.69
N MET A 39 -5.50 7.23 16.44
CA MET A 39 -6.49 7.60 17.46
C MET A 39 -6.42 6.70 18.68
N VAL A 40 -6.29 5.39 18.50
CA VAL A 40 -6.10 4.42 19.58
C VAL A 40 -4.81 4.71 20.37
N TYR A 41 -3.73 5.00 19.68
CA TYR A 41 -2.44 5.33 20.31
C TYR A 41 -2.52 6.62 21.16
N VAL A 42 -3.17 7.65 20.65
CA VAL A 42 -3.28 8.95 21.34
C VAL A 42 -4.22 8.87 22.54
N GLY A 43 -5.30 8.10 22.46
CA GLY A 43 -6.32 8.03 23.48
C GLY A 43 -6.91 9.42 23.79
N GLU A 44 -6.91 9.79 25.08
CA GLU A 44 -7.46 11.06 25.56
C GLU A 44 -6.50 12.26 25.44
N LYS A 45 -5.26 12.04 24.98
CA LYS A 45 -4.25 13.10 24.90
C LYS A 45 -4.61 14.12 23.81
N SER A 46 -4.21 15.39 24.02
CA SER A 46 -4.28 16.41 22.98
C SER A 46 -3.25 16.15 21.88
N VAL A 47 -3.66 16.27 20.62
CA VAL A 47 -2.76 16.07 19.48
C VAL A 47 -1.85 17.30 19.31
N THR A 48 -0.56 17.05 19.48
CA THR A 48 0.51 17.99 19.21
C THR A 48 1.50 17.39 18.24
N LYS A 49 2.42 18.23 17.72
CA LYS A 49 3.50 17.73 16.89
C LYS A 49 4.37 16.70 17.61
N ASP A 50 4.60 16.90 18.90
CA ASP A 50 5.42 16.00 19.73
C ASP A 50 4.75 14.63 19.85
N VAL A 51 3.44 14.58 20.09
CA VAL A 51 2.67 13.33 20.13
C VAL A 51 2.73 12.57 18.78
N VAL A 52 2.69 13.28 17.65
CA VAL A 52 2.85 12.64 16.33
C VAL A 52 4.29 12.15 16.11
N MET A 53 5.30 12.85 16.63
CA MET A 53 6.69 12.40 16.60
C MET A 53 6.90 11.16 17.49
N GLU A 54 6.30 11.12 18.67
CA GLU A 54 6.30 9.96 19.57
C GLU A 54 5.64 8.75 18.91
N TYR A 55 4.50 8.95 18.24
CA TYR A 55 3.86 7.87 17.46
C TYR A 55 4.77 7.31 16.37
N LYS A 56 5.47 8.19 15.64
CA LYS A 56 6.45 7.74 14.64
C LYS A 56 7.55 6.90 15.28
N LYS A 57 8.05 7.30 16.47
CA LYS A 57 9.08 6.56 17.21
C LYS A 57 8.52 5.21 17.68
N HIS A 58 7.31 5.19 18.23
CA HIS A 58 6.61 3.96 18.63
C HIS A 58 6.50 2.96 17.46
N LEU A 59 6.11 3.40 16.25
CA LEU A 59 6.07 2.53 15.08
C LEU A 59 7.45 1.93 14.71
N GLN A 60 8.54 2.65 15.00
CA GLN A 60 9.90 2.14 14.81
C GLN A 60 10.27 1.10 15.86
N GLU A 61 9.88 1.32 17.12
CA GLU A 61 10.10 0.40 18.24
C GLU A 61 9.31 -0.91 18.07
N GLU A 62 8.11 -0.83 17.49
CA GLU A 62 7.28 -1.98 17.06
C GLU A 62 7.83 -2.71 15.81
N ASN A 63 9.03 -2.37 15.35
CA ASN A 63 9.72 -2.99 14.21
C ASN A 63 8.95 -2.93 12.87
N TYR A 64 8.08 -1.93 12.66
CA TYR A 64 7.51 -1.72 11.35
C TYR A 64 8.58 -1.35 10.31
N ALA A 65 8.47 -1.92 9.11
CA ALA A 65 9.35 -1.53 8.01
C ALA A 65 9.23 -0.02 7.71
N VAL A 66 10.34 0.66 7.47
CA VAL A 66 10.38 2.12 7.22
C VAL A 66 9.43 2.57 6.11
N ARG A 67 9.25 1.71 5.07
CA ARG A 67 8.29 1.97 4.00
C ARG A 67 6.85 1.96 4.51
N SER A 68 6.51 1.05 5.41
CA SER A 68 5.18 0.97 6.05
C SER A 68 4.94 2.18 6.94
N ILE A 69 5.92 2.56 7.78
CA ILE A 69 5.85 3.76 8.63
C ILE A 69 5.59 5.00 7.76
N ASN A 70 6.35 5.19 6.70
CA ASN A 70 6.17 6.34 5.81
C ASN A 70 4.78 6.34 5.14
N SER A 71 4.25 5.18 4.81
CA SER A 71 2.90 5.03 4.26
C SER A 71 1.82 5.38 5.29
N MET A 72 1.97 4.98 6.55
CA MET A 72 1.05 5.34 7.66
C MET A 72 1.12 6.84 7.96
N LEU A 73 2.34 7.41 7.99
CA LEU A 73 2.52 8.85 8.19
C LEU A 73 1.93 9.69 7.05
N ALA A 74 1.94 9.18 5.81
CA ALA A 74 1.29 9.87 4.68
C ALA A 74 -0.23 9.95 4.89
N SER A 75 -0.88 8.87 5.33
CA SER A 75 -2.30 8.85 5.67
C SER A 75 -2.62 9.82 6.80
N LEU A 76 -1.81 9.79 7.88
CA LEU A 76 -1.98 10.66 9.04
C LEU A 76 -1.77 12.13 8.69
N ASN A 77 -0.71 12.48 7.95
CA ASN A 77 -0.47 13.85 7.51
C ASN A 77 -1.60 14.38 6.62
N SER A 78 -2.19 13.53 5.75
CA SER A 78 -3.35 13.90 4.95
C SER A 78 -4.55 14.25 5.83
N PHE A 79 -4.82 13.43 6.85
CA PHE A 79 -5.87 13.69 7.83
C PHE A 79 -5.63 14.98 8.64
N LEU A 80 -4.41 15.18 9.14
CA LEU A 80 -4.05 16.40 9.89
C LEU A 80 -4.20 17.67 9.06
N ILE A 81 -3.90 17.61 7.76
CA ILE A 81 -4.16 18.72 6.83
C ILE A 81 -5.66 18.99 6.73
N TYR A 82 -6.46 17.94 6.50
CA TYR A 82 -7.90 18.04 6.35
C TYR A 82 -8.57 18.69 7.56
N ILE A 83 -8.19 18.33 8.78
CA ILE A 83 -8.78 18.91 10.01
C ILE A 83 -8.12 20.24 10.44
N GLY A 84 -7.25 20.83 9.61
CA GLY A 84 -6.62 22.13 9.87
C GLY A 84 -5.43 22.09 10.86
N TRP A 85 -4.88 20.91 11.17
CA TRP A 85 -3.74 20.75 12.10
C TRP A 85 -2.42 20.52 11.36
N SER A 86 -2.19 21.27 10.31
CA SER A 86 -1.01 21.14 9.45
C SER A 86 0.33 21.36 10.17
N ASP A 87 0.32 22.07 11.28
CA ASP A 87 1.48 22.29 12.16
C ASP A 87 1.94 21.01 12.87
N CYS A 88 1.04 20.04 13.05
CA CYS A 88 1.35 18.74 13.66
C CYS A 88 1.99 17.74 12.70
N LYS A 89 2.12 18.05 11.40
CA LYS A 89 2.72 17.12 10.42
C LYS A 89 4.16 16.76 10.74
N VAL A 90 4.52 15.52 10.43
CA VAL A 90 5.89 15.01 10.57
C VAL A 90 6.46 14.59 9.21
N LYS A 91 7.78 14.69 9.10
CA LYS A 91 8.51 14.27 7.91
C LYS A 91 8.63 12.75 7.86
N SER A 92 8.57 12.19 6.65
CA SER A 92 8.92 10.80 6.40
C SER A 92 10.36 10.50 6.81
N THR A 93 10.61 9.27 7.23
CA THR A 93 11.96 8.76 7.46
C THR A 93 12.67 8.60 6.10
N LYS A 94 13.89 9.13 5.98
CA LYS A 94 14.68 8.96 4.77
C LYS A 94 14.95 7.47 4.53
N LEU A 95 14.57 6.99 3.36
CA LEU A 95 14.93 5.66 2.87
C LEU A 95 16.16 5.80 1.99
N GLN A 96 17.22 5.11 2.33
CA GLN A 96 18.30 4.91 1.38
C GLN A 96 17.73 3.97 0.29
N ARG A 97 17.61 4.47 -0.93
CA ARG A 97 17.16 3.65 -2.06
C ARG A 97 18.28 2.65 -2.38
N CYS A 98 18.11 1.40 -1.98
CA CYS A 98 18.85 0.32 -2.63
C CYS A 98 18.36 0.23 -4.07
N VAL A 99 19.24 0.50 -5.02
CA VAL A 99 18.94 0.44 -6.46
C VAL A 99 18.70 -1.01 -6.90
N TYR A 100 19.31 -1.96 -6.19
CA TYR A 100 19.19 -3.39 -6.45
C TYR A 100 18.46 -4.08 -5.29
N CYS A 101 17.61 -5.04 -5.63
CA CYS A 101 17.07 -5.99 -4.67
C CYS A 101 18.24 -6.83 -4.14
N ALA A 102 18.24 -7.21 -2.88
CA ALA A 102 19.21 -8.18 -2.40
C ALA A 102 19.02 -9.50 -3.19
N GLU A 103 20.10 -10.12 -3.67
CA GLU A 103 20.04 -11.35 -4.46
C GLU A 103 19.23 -12.46 -3.78
N GLU A 104 19.25 -12.49 -2.45
CA GLU A 104 18.44 -13.41 -1.61
C GLU A 104 16.91 -13.26 -1.79
N LYS A 105 16.46 -12.17 -2.38
CA LYS A 105 15.02 -11.89 -2.65
C LYS A 105 14.62 -12.10 -4.11
N GLU A 106 15.58 -12.47 -4.94
CA GLU A 106 15.34 -12.79 -6.33
C GLU A 106 15.17 -14.29 -6.52
N LEU A 107 14.17 -14.68 -7.29
CA LEU A 107 13.92 -16.07 -7.61
C LEU A 107 14.97 -16.55 -8.64
N THR A 108 15.81 -17.46 -8.26
CA THR A 108 16.76 -18.07 -9.19
C THR A 108 16.05 -18.99 -10.17
N LYS A 109 16.68 -19.24 -11.33
CA LYS A 109 16.14 -20.18 -12.32
C LYS A 109 15.88 -21.58 -11.73
N ALA A 110 16.81 -22.07 -10.90
CA ALA A 110 16.68 -23.39 -10.26
C ALA A 110 15.49 -23.44 -9.27
N GLU A 111 15.24 -22.37 -8.54
CA GLU A 111 14.08 -22.26 -7.65
C GLU A 111 12.77 -22.18 -8.43
N TYR A 112 12.76 -21.43 -9.53
CA TYR A 112 11.60 -21.37 -10.42
C TYR A 112 11.27 -22.75 -11.02
N GLU A 113 12.26 -23.49 -11.50
CA GLU A 113 12.07 -24.85 -12.02
C GLU A 113 11.53 -25.80 -10.95
N ARG A 114 12.02 -25.71 -9.70
CA ARG A 114 11.48 -26.47 -8.57
C ARG A 114 10.03 -26.12 -8.27
N LEU A 115 9.67 -24.85 -8.33
CA LEU A 115 8.29 -24.40 -8.13
C LEU A 115 7.39 -24.94 -9.22
N LEU A 116 7.77 -24.90 -10.51
CA LEU A 116 7.00 -25.48 -11.62
C LEU A 116 6.80 -26.97 -11.46
N LYS A 117 7.83 -27.69 -11.02
CA LYS A 117 7.74 -29.14 -10.75
C LYS A 117 6.79 -29.45 -9.58
N ALA A 118 6.83 -28.64 -8.51
CA ALA A 118 5.91 -28.79 -7.39
C ALA A 118 4.43 -28.51 -7.81
N ALA A 119 4.22 -27.66 -8.80
CA ALA A 119 2.90 -27.33 -9.35
C ALA A 119 2.44 -28.32 -10.46
N GLU A 120 3.19 -29.39 -10.77
CA GLU A 120 2.94 -30.32 -11.89
C GLU A 120 1.54 -30.97 -11.82
N LYS A 121 1.03 -31.23 -10.62
CA LYS A 121 -0.31 -31.81 -10.41
C LYS A 121 -1.46 -30.77 -10.51
N ASN A 122 -1.13 -29.48 -10.58
CA ASN A 122 -2.06 -28.38 -10.72
C ASN A 122 -1.71 -27.57 -11.96
N GLU A 123 -2.23 -28.00 -13.10
CA GLU A 123 -1.92 -27.39 -14.40
C GLU A 123 -2.27 -25.91 -14.45
N GLN A 124 -3.40 -25.51 -13.87
CA GLN A 124 -3.80 -24.10 -13.80
C GLN A 124 -2.79 -23.25 -13.06
N LEU A 125 -2.33 -23.70 -11.90
CA LEU A 125 -1.30 -22.99 -11.13
C LEU A 125 0.01 -22.90 -11.91
N ARG A 126 0.42 -23.99 -12.55
CA ARG A 126 1.63 -24.03 -13.37
C ARG A 126 1.59 -23.03 -14.52
N LEU A 127 0.47 -22.97 -15.25
CA LEU A 127 0.26 -22.02 -16.34
C LEU A 127 0.26 -20.56 -15.84
N VAL A 128 -0.39 -20.27 -14.72
CA VAL A 128 -0.37 -18.94 -14.09
C VAL A 128 1.06 -18.52 -13.75
N MET A 129 1.85 -19.40 -13.12
CA MET A 129 3.25 -19.12 -12.79
C MET A 129 4.09 -18.87 -14.05
N GLN A 130 3.93 -19.68 -15.09
CA GLN A 130 4.63 -19.49 -16.36
C GLN A 130 4.24 -18.15 -17.01
N THR A 131 2.96 -17.80 -17.04
CA THR A 131 2.45 -16.56 -17.62
C THR A 131 3.04 -15.34 -16.88
N ILE A 132 3.01 -15.35 -15.55
CA ILE A 132 3.57 -14.25 -14.74
C ILE A 132 5.08 -14.09 -14.99
N CYS A 133 5.83 -15.19 -14.95
CA CYS A 133 7.28 -15.14 -15.11
C CYS A 133 7.73 -14.78 -16.52
N SER A 134 7.01 -15.23 -17.56
CA SER A 134 7.35 -14.92 -18.95
C SER A 134 6.98 -13.50 -19.40
N THR A 135 5.89 -12.94 -18.85
CA THR A 135 5.33 -11.66 -19.30
C THR A 135 5.56 -10.51 -18.31
N GLY A 136 5.95 -10.81 -17.07
CA GLY A 136 6.14 -9.80 -16.01
C GLY A 136 4.84 -9.10 -15.60
N ILE A 137 3.68 -9.71 -15.82
CA ILE A 137 2.39 -9.16 -15.39
C ILE A 137 2.20 -9.27 -13.89
N ARG A 138 1.34 -8.40 -13.34
CA ARG A 138 0.89 -8.53 -11.95
C ARG A 138 -0.21 -9.58 -11.83
N VAL A 139 -0.31 -10.23 -10.69
CA VAL A 139 -1.38 -11.19 -10.41
C VAL A 139 -2.77 -10.60 -10.68
N SER A 140 -3.00 -9.33 -10.32
CA SER A 140 -4.27 -8.63 -10.59
C SER A 140 -4.56 -8.38 -12.07
N GLU A 141 -3.57 -8.53 -12.94
CA GLU A 141 -3.67 -8.34 -14.39
C GLU A 141 -3.98 -9.64 -15.13
N LEU A 142 -3.89 -10.80 -14.48
CA LEU A 142 -4.24 -12.11 -15.06
C LEU A 142 -5.65 -12.15 -15.66
N LYS A 143 -6.59 -11.40 -15.11
CA LYS A 143 -7.97 -11.31 -15.62
C LYS A 143 -8.08 -10.80 -17.05
N PHE A 144 -7.05 -10.16 -17.59
CA PHE A 144 -7.01 -9.67 -18.96
C PHE A 144 -6.53 -10.76 -19.95
N PHE A 145 -6.01 -11.88 -19.46
CA PHE A 145 -5.61 -13.02 -20.27
C PHE A 145 -6.84 -13.89 -20.57
N THR A 146 -7.69 -13.40 -21.46
CA THR A 146 -8.84 -14.18 -21.96
C THR A 146 -8.42 -15.04 -23.14
N VAL A 147 -9.23 -16.05 -23.48
CA VAL A 147 -8.99 -16.92 -24.64
C VAL A 147 -8.89 -16.10 -25.92
N GLU A 148 -9.75 -15.10 -26.09
CA GLU A 148 -9.76 -14.21 -27.25
C GLU A 148 -8.46 -13.40 -27.35
N ALA A 149 -8.02 -12.79 -26.23
CA ALA A 149 -6.79 -11.98 -26.19
C ALA A 149 -5.57 -12.84 -26.54
N VAL A 150 -5.48 -14.04 -25.98
CA VAL A 150 -4.37 -14.97 -26.26
C VAL A 150 -4.42 -15.47 -27.71
N SER A 151 -5.62 -15.70 -28.27
CA SER A 151 -5.78 -16.11 -29.68
C SER A 151 -5.37 -15.02 -30.66
N HIS A 152 -5.48 -13.74 -30.28
CA HIS A 152 -5.00 -12.61 -31.09
C HIS A 152 -3.51 -12.34 -30.91
N GLY A 153 -2.86 -13.00 -29.95
CA GLY A 153 -1.42 -12.83 -29.69
C GLY A 153 -1.08 -11.55 -28.94
N GLU A 154 -2.05 -10.77 -28.50
CA GLU A 154 -1.87 -9.52 -27.78
C GLU A 154 -2.84 -9.41 -26.60
N VAL A 155 -2.32 -9.04 -25.43
CA VAL A 155 -3.12 -8.82 -24.23
C VAL A 155 -3.03 -7.35 -23.81
N VAL A 156 -4.15 -6.64 -23.92
CA VAL A 156 -4.23 -5.22 -23.50
C VAL A 156 -4.58 -5.16 -22.01
N VAL A 157 -3.64 -4.68 -21.23
CA VAL A 157 -3.79 -4.51 -19.77
C VAL A 157 -4.09 -3.05 -19.46
N ASN A 158 -5.26 -2.80 -18.86
CA ASN A 158 -5.66 -1.48 -18.38
C ASN A 158 -5.68 -1.46 -16.84
N CYS A 159 -4.70 -0.83 -16.24
CA CYS A 159 -4.59 -0.68 -14.80
C CYS A 159 -4.21 0.75 -14.40
N LYS A 160 -4.99 1.36 -13.51
CA LYS A 160 -4.74 2.71 -12.95
C LYS A 160 -4.48 3.77 -14.04
N ALA A 161 -5.34 3.85 -15.03
CA ALA A 161 -5.24 4.76 -16.17
C ALA A 161 -3.97 4.61 -17.03
N LYS A 162 -3.27 3.46 -16.93
CA LYS A 162 -2.16 3.11 -17.82
C LYS A 162 -2.56 1.89 -18.64
N ILE A 163 -2.50 2.04 -19.95
CA ILE A 163 -2.73 0.95 -20.91
C ILE A 163 -1.36 0.48 -21.38
N ARG A 164 -1.15 -0.84 -21.38
CA ARG A 164 0.01 -1.48 -22.00
C ARG A 164 -0.40 -2.75 -22.70
N THR A 165 0.23 -3.05 -23.82
CA THR A 165 0.11 -4.32 -24.55
C THR A 165 1.25 -5.25 -24.12
N ILE A 166 0.93 -6.53 -23.98
CA ILE A 166 1.85 -7.60 -23.60
C ILE A 166 1.83 -8.65 -24.70
#